data_dacf76d5b859331bab69d6b6d766467a
#
_entry.id   dacf76d5b859331bab69d6b6d766467a
#
_cell.length_a   1.000
_cell.length_b   1.000
_cell.length_c   1.000
_cell.angle_alpha   90.00
_cell.angle_beta   90.00
_cell.angle_gamma   90.00
#
_symmetry.space_group_name_H-M   'P 1'
#
loop_
_entity.id
_entity.type
_entity.pdbx_description
1 polymer ?
#
loop_
_entity_poly.entity_id
_entity_poly.type
_entity_poly.pdbx_seq_one_letter_code
_entity_poly.pdbx_strand_id
1 'polypeptide(L)'
;MIVSGGQNIYPAEVENAICRHPKVASAVVVGVPDDDLGHRAHALIQAADGTTAQEILDFLADELVRYKIPRSVEFIDRPLRDDAGKVRRSQMREDAIERMRNNA
;
A
#
# COMPACT_ATOMS: atom_id res chain seq x y z
N MET A 1 1.68 12.71 -0.01
CA MET A 1 3.05 12.38 0.45
C MET A 1 2.98 11.78 1.84
N ILE A 2 3.77 10.74 2.07
CA ILE A 2 3.86 10.07 3.38
C ILE A 2 5.24 10.37 3.94
N VAL A 3 5.30 10.86 5.17
CA VAL A 3 6.59 11.07 5.85
C VAL A 3 6.81 9.92 6.82
N SER A 4 7.81 9.09 6.53
CA SER A 4 8.11 7.87 7.28
C SER A 4 9.57 7.93 7.75
N GLY A 5 9.77 8.07 9.06
CA GLY A 5 11.11 8.17 9.63
C GLY A 5 11.93 9.32 9.05
N GLY A 6 11.28 10.44 8.72
CA GLY A 6 11.95 11.60 8.10
C GLY A 6 12.14 11.49 6.59
N GLN A 7 11.75 10.38 5.97
CA GLN A 7 11.86 10.18 4.52
C GLN A 7 10.51 10.43 3.85
N ASN A 8 10.54 11.08 2.69
CA ASN A 8 9.33 11.38 1.92
C ASN A 8 9.02 10.24 0.95
N ILE A 9 7.81 9.70 1.05
CA ILE A 9 7.34 8.64 0.18
C ILE A 9 6.12 9.16 -0.59
N TYR A 10 6.15 9.01 -1.91
CA TYR A 10 5.06 9.47 -2.78
C TYR A 10 4.22 8.27 -3.19
N PRO A 11 2.92 8.23 -2.77
CA PRO A 11 2.06 7.07 -3.04
C PRO A 11 2.01 6.66 -4.51
N ALA A 12 1.95 7.61 -5.44
CA ALA A 12 1.86 7.29 -6.86
C ALA A 12 3.07 6.50 -7.37
N GLU A 13 4.26 6.83 -6.90
CA GLU A 13 5.48 6.11 -7.28
C GLU A 13 5.43 4.66 -6.82
N VAL A 14 5.01 4.45 -5.59
CA VAL A 14 4.93 3.11 -4.99
C VAL A 14 3.81 2.30 -5.65
N GLU A 15 2.65 2.93 -5.87
CA GLU A 15 1.53 2.28 -6.55
C GLU A 15 1.91 1.81 -7.95
N ASN A 16 2.61 2.67 -8.71
CA ASN A 16 3.06 2.32 -10.05
C ASN A 16 4.03 1.13 -10.03
N ALA A 17 4.94 1.09 -9.07
CA ALA A 17 5.87 -0.03 -8.92
C ALA A 17 5.13 -1.33 -8.60
N ILE A 18 4.18 -1.29 -7.68
CA ILE A 18 3.39 -2.47 -7.30
C ILE A 18 2.62 -2.99 -8.53
N CYS A 19 2.02 -2.08 -9.30
CA CYS A 19 1.19 -2.44 -10.45
C CYS A 19 2.00 -3.03 -11.61
N ARG A 20 3.33 -2.95 -11.58
CA ARG A 20 4.17 -3.65 -12.56
C ARG A 20 4.22 -5.17 -12.31
N HIS A 21 3.84 -5.62 -11.10
CA HIS A 21 3.76 -7.05 -10.81
C HIS A 21 2.61 -7.67 -11.61
N PRO A 22 2.84 -8.80 -12.33
CA PRO A 22 1.84 -9.37 -13.23
C PRO A 22 0.57 -9.87 -12.55
N LYS A 23 0.62 -10.18 -11.25
CA LYS A 23 -0.55 -10.65 -10.51
C LYS A 23 -1.38 -9.51 -9.92
N VAL A 24 -0.92 -8.27 -9.98
CA VAL A 24 -1.59 -7.12 -9.36
C VAL A 24 -2.53 -6.45 -10.35
N ALA A 25 -3.79 -6.30 -9.98
CA ALA A 25 -4.79 -5.57 -10.76
C ALA A 25 -4.82 -4.09 -10.40
N SER A 26 -4.66 -3.76 -9.12
CA SER A 26 -4.70 -2.37 -8.66
C SER A 26 -4.02 -2.27 -7.30
N ALA A 27 -3.52 -1.07 -6.99
CA ALA A 27 -2.89 -0.80 -5.71
C ALA A 27 -3.16 0.64 -5.27
N VAL A 28 -3.35 0.81 -3.97
CA VAL A 28 -3.47 2.12 -3.34
C VAL A 28 -2.56 2.14 -2.13
N VAL A 29 -1.74 3.17 -2.00
CA VAL A 29 -0.80 3.32 -0.89
C VAL A 29 -1.24 4.48 -0.02
N VAL A 30 -1.36 4.23 1.28
CA VAL A 30 -1.77 5.23 2.26
C VAL A 30 -0.77 5.28 3.40
N GLY A 31 -0.70 6.42 4.09
CA GLY A 31 0.12 6.56 5.28
C GLY A 31 -0.69 6.24 6.52
N VAL A 32 -0.24 5.26 7.31
CA VAL A 32 -0.90 4.90 8.56
C VAL A 32 0.04 5.19 9.72
N PRO A 33 -0.49 5.40 10.94
CA PRO A 33 0.36 5.68 12.10
C PRO A 33 1.34 4.54 12.39
N ASP A 34 2.55 4.91 12.80
CA ASP A 34 3.61 3.98 13.16
C ASP A 34 4.36 4.55 14.36
N ASP A 35 4.53 3.74 15.41
CA ASP A 35 5.12 4.19 16.66
C ASP A 35 6.58 4.63 16.52
N ASP A 36 7.32 3.98 15.62
CA ASP A 36 8.75 4.27 15.44
C ASP A 36 9.01 5.34 14.40
N LEU A 37 8.18 5.37 13.33
CA LEU A 37 8.44 6.18 12.15
C LEU A 37 7.51 7.39 12.02
N GLY A 38 6.54 7.53 12.92
CA GLY A 38 5.47 8.51 12.81
C GLY A 38 4.37 8.01 11.89
N HIS A 39 4.73 7.71 10.65
CA HIS A 39 3.84 7.08 9.67
C HIS A 39 4.62 6.02 8.90
N ARG A 40 3.91 5.03 8.37
CA ARG A 40 4.49 4.06 7.44
C ARG A 40 3.62 3.94 6.21
N ALA A 41 4.23 3.59 5.09
CA ALA A 41 3.48 3.28 3.88
C ALA A 41 2.79 1.92 4.04
N HIS A 42 1.49 1.91 3.81
CA HIS A 42 0.64 0.72 3.87
C HIS A 42 0.03 0.53 2.49
N ALA A 43 0.22 -0.63 1.88
CA ALA A 43 -0.28 -0.91 0.54
C ALA A 43 -1.57 -1.72 0.61
N LEU A 44 -2.61 -1.22 -0.04
CA LEU A 44 -3.86 -1.94 -0.28
C LEU A 44 -3.77 -2.47 -1.70
N ILE A 45 -3.84 -3.79 -1.87
CA ILE A 45 -3.56 -4.44 -3.15
C ILE A 45 -4.72 -5.34 -3.56
N GLN A 46 -5.17 -5.18 -4.80
CA GLN A 46 -6.10 -6.08 -5.44
C GLN A 46 -5.27 -6.94 -6.39
N ALA A 47 -5.19 -8.24 -6.11
CA ALA A 47 -4.32 -9.16 -6.85
C ALA A 47 -5.00 -10.52 -7.06
N ALA A 48 -4.41 -11.34 -7.92
CA ALA A 48 -4.89 -12.69 -8.18
C ALA A 48 -4.86 -13.54 -6.89
N ASP A 49 -5.79 -14.49 -6.79
CA ASP A 49 -5.86 -15.39 -5.65
C ASP A 49 -4.54 -16.12 -5.44
N GLY A 50 -4.14 -16.28 -4.19
CA GLY A 50 -2.89 -16.95 -3.84
C GLY A 50 -1.66 -16.05 -3.85
N THR A 51 -1.79 -14.79 -4.26
CA THR A 51 -0.70 -13.81 -4.19
C THR A 51 -0.38 -13.52 -2.73
N THR A 52 0.90 -13.56 -2.37
CA THR A 52 1.33 -13.32 -0.99
C THR A 52 2.00 -11.95 -0.85
N ALA A 53 1.97 -11.42 0.38
CA ALA A 53 2.66 -10.17 0.68
C ALA A 53 4.16 -10.30 0.41
N GLN A 54 4.75 -11.45 0.75
CA GLN A 54 6.18 -11.68 0.57
C GLN A 54 6.60 -11.59 -0.91
N GLU A 55 5.82 -12.18 -1.83
CA GLU A 55 6.19 -12.10 -3.24
C GLU A 55 6.08 -10.68 -3.79
N ILE A 56 5.14 -9.87 -3.28
CA ILE A 56 5.06 -8.46 -3.66
C ILE A 56 6.29 -7.70 -3.13
N LEU A 57 6.65 -7.92 -1.88
CA LEU A 57 7.80 -7.24 -1.26
C LEU A 57 9.11 -7.63 -1.94
N ASP A 58 9.27 -8.90 -2.29
CA ASP A 58 10.46 -9.39 -3.01
C ASP A 58 10.57 -8.74 -4.39
N PHE A 59 9.44 -8.61 -5.09
CA PHE A 59 9.39 -7.92 -6.38
C PHE A 59 9.81 -6.45 -6.23
N LEU A 60 9.30 -5.77 -5.20
CA LEU A 60 9.59 -4.35 -4.99
C LEU A 60 11.04 -4.10 -4.59
N ALA A 61 11.73 -5.08 -4.03
CA ALA A 61 13.14 -4.93 -3.68
C ALA A 61 14.01 -4.56 -4.89
N ASP A 62 13.60 -4.99 -6.09
CA ASP A 62 14.31 -4.66 -7.33
C ASP A 62 13.75 -3.41 -8.02
N GLU A 63 12.59 -2.91 -7.57
CA GLU A 63 11.90 -1.80 -8.24
C GLU A 63 12.03 -0.47 -7.50
N LEU A 64 12.23 -0.51 -6.19
CA LEU A 64 12.23 0.68 -5.34
C LEU A 64 13.40 0.67 -4.38
N VAL A 65 13.89 1.85 -4.02
CA VAL A 65 14.84 1.96 -2.90
C VAL A 65 14.13 1.52 -1.62
N ARG A 66 14.91 1.00 -0.69
CA ARG A 66 14.40 0.31 0.49
C ARG A 66 13.37 1.12 1.29
N TYR A 67 13.63 2.40 1.53
CA TYR A 67 12.74 3.20 2.38
C TYR A 67 11.37 3.46 1.75
N LYS A 68 11.24 3.29 0.41
CA LYS A 68 9.98 3.47 -0.31
C LYS A 68 9.11 2.22 -0.35
N ILE A 69 9.66 1.07 0.03
CA ILE A 69 8.91 -0.19 0.05
C ILE A 69 7.91 -0.16 1.20
N PRO A 70 6.62 -0.50 0.95
CA PRO A 70 5.61 -0.51 2.01
C PRO A 70 6.02 -1.45 3.14
N ARG A 71 5.80 -1.02 4.36
CA ARG A 71 6.10 -1.83 5.55
C ARG A 71 4.97 -2.77 5.93
N SER A 72 3.79 -2.55 5.35
CA SER A 72 2.66 -3.44 5.54
C SER A 72 1.85 -3.51 4.26
N VAL A 73 1.24 -4.68 4.03
CA VAL A 73 0.47 -4.97 2.83
C VAL A 73 -0.85 -5.60 3.26
N GLU A 74 -1.92 -5.18 2.61
CA GLU A 74 -3.25 -5.73 2.85
C GLU A 74 -3.88 -6.04 1.49
N PHE A 75 -4.40 -7.26 1.33
CA PHE A 75 -5.10 -7.65 0.11
C PHE A 75 -6.58 -7.35 0.26
N ILE A 76 -7.14 -6.70 -0.76
CA ILE A 76 -8.53 -6.28 -0.80
C ILE A 76 -9.21 -7.07 -1.92
N ASP A 77 -10.35 -7.67 -1.64
CA ASP A 77 -11.07 -8.53 -2.58
C ASP A 77 -12.18 -7.80 -3.34
N ARG A 78 -12.15 -6.49 -3.33
CA ARG A 78 -13.11 -5.63 -4.03
C ARG A 78 -12.37 -4.52 -4.77
N PRO A 79 -13.02 -3.87 -5.75
CA PRO A 79 -12.37 -2.80 -6.49
C PRO A 79 -11.89 -1.66 -5.58
N LEU A 80 -10.66 -1.23 -5.80
CA LEU A 80 -10.05 -0.11 -5.06
C LEU A 80 -10.42 1.24 -5.69
N ARG A 81 -10.87 1.23 -6.94
CA ARG A 81 -11.23 2.44 -7.68
C ARG A 81 -12.69 2.37 -8.07
N ASP A 82 -13.35 3.55 -8.14
CA ASP A 82 -14.74 3.62 -8.59
C ASP A 82 -14.82 3.48 -10.12
N ASP A 83 -16.04 3.53 -10.68
CA ASP A 83 -16.28 3.39 -12.12
C ASP A 83 -15.57 4.45 -12.95
N ALA A 84 -15.29 5.61 -12.36
CA ALA A 84 -14.54 6.68 -13.01
C ALA A 84 -13.04 6.55 -12.85
N GLY A 85 -12.57 5.47 -12.20
CA GLY A 85 -11.15 5.23 -11.92
C GLY A 85 -10.59 6.04 -10.77
N LYS A 86 -11.44 6.69 -9.98
CA LYS A 86 -11.01 7.51 -8.86
C LYS A 86 -10.81 6.69 -7.60
N VAL A 87 -9.85 7.13 -6.78
CA VAL A 87 -9.54 6.54 -5.48
C VAL A 87 -9.97 7.51 -4.39
N ARG A 88 -10.71 7.01 -3.42
CA ARG A 88 -11.05 7.77 -2.21
C ARG A 88 -10.00 7.47 -1.15
N ARG A 89 -8.82 8.05 -1.34
CA ARG A 89 -7.64 7.72 -0.55
C ARG A 89 -7.82 8.00 0.94
N SER A 90 -8.45 9.13 1.28
CA SER A 90 -8.70 9.49 2.68
C SER A 90 -9.60 8.46 3.38
N GLN A 91 -10.67 8.03 2.70
CA GLN A 91 -11.57 7.02 3.27
C GLN A 91 -10.88 5.67 3.39
N MET A 92 -10.10 5.28 2.40
CA MET A 92 -9.36 4.02 2.44
C MET A 92 -8.34 4.01 3.57
N ARG A 93 -7.68 5.15 3.81
CA ARG A 93 -6.76 5.32 4.92
C ARG A 93 -7.46 5.14 6.27
N GLU A 94 -8.59 5.81 6.46
CA GLU A 94 -9.36 5.72 7.70
C GLU A 94 -9.85 4.28 7.94
N ASP A 95 -10.36 3.62 6.89
CA ASP A 95 -10.83 2.24 6.98
C ASP A 95 -9.67 1.29 7.35
N ALA A 96 -8.49 1.49 6.76
CA ALA A 96 -7.31 0.68 7.06
C ALA A 96 -6.87 0.85 8.52
N ILE A 97 -6.84 2.10 9.00
CA ILE A 97 -6.50 2.39 10.41
C ILE A 97 -7.49 1.71 11.34
N GLU A 98 -8.78 1.76 11.02
CA GLU A 98 -9.83 1.13 11.82
C GLU A 98 -9.63 -0.39 11.88
N ARG A 99 -9.34 -1.04 10.74
CA ARG A 99 -9.09 -2.49 10.71
C ARG A 99 -7.87 -2.86 11.55
N MET A 100 -6.80 -2.07 11.46
CA MET A 100 -5.58 -2.29 12.25
C MET A 100 -5.86 -2.17 13.74
N ARG A 101 -6.65 -1.18 14.14
CA ARG A 101 -7.02 -0.94 15.52
C ARG A 101 -7.85 -2.10 16.08
N ASN A 102 -8.77 -2.63 15.29
CA ASN A 102 -9.65 -3.72 15.70
C ASN A 102 -8.93 -5.06 15.78
N ASN A 103 -7.78 -5.20 15.09
CA ASN A 103 -6.99 -6.42 15.05
C ASN A 103 -5.78 -6.39 16.00
N ALA A 104 -5.65 -5.32 16.76
CA ALA A 104 -4.55 -5.15 17.70
C ALA A 104 -4.76 -5.96 18.99
#